data_93bb0c839e0a49f509842ba4e952718e
#
_entry.id   93bb0c839e0a49f509842ba4e952718e
#
_cell.length_a   1.000
_cell.length_b   1.000
_cell.length_c   1.000
_cell.angle_alpha   90.00
_cell.angle_beta   90.00
_cell.angle_gamma   90.00
#
_symmetry.space_group_name_H-M   'P 1'
#
loop_
_entity.id
_entity.type
_entity.pdbx_description
1 polymer ?
#
loop_
_entity_poly.entity_id
_entity_poly.type
_entity_poly.pdbx_seq_one_letter_code
_entity_poly.pdbx_strand_id
1 'polypeptide(L)'
;MLFIAPDDTISKCLVHAVEREFPWIGAERVRDLSATWTAFDPSVSLILIDAVFLSEIDSCSAQLARFHPAAMTAVMQDDGRRPLIPDEVFASRVVRGVLPMNLKLDVWLSVIRLMLRGGEYFPLAMFQPYLNNGMPHSDAKELKPAIKRQAALEESGQLTCREIQILEMASQGLQNKTIAAALRLSEHTVKIHMHNIINKLGAHNRTEAAALFHARRVAAAGMVPSADRPVISTLT
;
A
#
# COMPACT_ATOMS: atom_id res chain seq x y z
N MET A 1 -11.22 -1.89 7.61
CA MET A 1 -10.66 -1.76 6.24
C MET A 1 -10.32 -3.14 5.71
N LEU A 2 -10.55 -3.40 4.43
CA LEU A 2 -10.22 -4.68 3.81
C LEU A 2 -9.16 -4.52 2.73
N PHE A 3 -8.17 -5.42 2.73
CA PHE A 3 -7.26 -5.65 1.62
C PHE A 3 -7.68 -6.93 0.91
N ILE A 4 -8.03 -6.84 -0.36
CA ILE A 4 -8.40 -7.97 -1.20
C ILE A 4 -7.24 -8.20 -2.18
N ALA A 5 -6.46 -9.22 -1.92
CA ALA A 5 -5.27 -9.51 -2.72
C ALA A 5 -4.93 -11.01 -2.63
N PRO A 6 -4.37 -11.59 -3.69
CA PRO A 6 -3.82 -12.94 -3.61
C PRO A 6 -2.81 -13.08 -2.47
N ASP A 7 -2.61 -14.31 -2.00
CA ASP A 7 -1.72 -14.61 -0.87
C ASP A 7 -0.38 -13.88 -0.97
N ASP A 8 0.10 -13.40 0.18
CA ASP A 8 1.38 -12.72 0.40
C ASP A 8 1.60 -11.40 -0.39
N THR A 9 0.59 -10.89 -1.07
CA THR A 9 0.71 -9.62 -1.80
C THR A 9 0.84 -8.42 -0.85
N ILE A 10 0.13 -8.46 0.28
CA ILE A 10 0.17 -7.41 1.30
C ILE A 10 0.91 -7.91 2.53
N SER A 11 2.01 -7.24 2.87
CA SER A 11 2.82 -7.62 4.02
C SER A 11 2.11 -7.32 5.34
N LYS A 12 2.41 -8.13 6.37
CA LYS A 12 1.92 -7.87 7.74
C LYS A 12 2.40 -6.52 8.26
N CYS A 13 3.60 -6.07 7.85
CA CYS A 13 4.12 -4.76 8.23
C CYS A 13 3.26 -3.61 7.72
N LEU A 14 2.72 -3.69 6.50
CA LEU A 14 1.82 -2.66 5.99
C LEU A 14 0.49 -2.64 6.76
N VAL A 15 -0.07 -3.80 7.07
CA VAL A 15 -1.28 -3.92 7.91
C VAL A 15 -1.04 -3.27 9.27
N HIS A 16 0.04 -3.63 9.96
CA HIS A 16 0.41 -3.01 11.24
C HIS A 16 0.68 -1.50 11.14
N ALA A 17 1.27 -1.03 10.04
CA ALA A 17 1.47 0.40 9.84
C ALA A 17 0.15 1.16 9.75
N VAL A 18 -0.85 0.58 9.07
CA VAL A 18 -2.20 1.13 8.99
C VAL A 18 -2.88 1.14 10.36
N GLU A 19 -2.87 0.01 11.09
CA GLU A 19 -3.50 -0.10 12.42
C GLU A 19 -2.85 0.83 13.44
N ARG A 20 -1.54 1.05 13.34
CA ARG A 20 -0.83 2.00 14.20
C ARG A 20 -1.16 3.45 13.89
N GLU A 21 -1.29 3.79 12.60
CA GLU A 21 -1.63 5.15 12.15
C GLU A 21 -3.10 5.49 12.38
N PHE A 22 -3.97 4.47 12.30
CA PHE A 22 -5.42 4.58 12.46
C PHE A 22 -5.92 3.61 13.53
N PRO A 23 -5.73 3.88 14.84
CA PRO A 23 -6.06 2.95 15.93
C PRO A 23 -7.55 2.56 16.02
N TRP A 24 -8.41 3.33 15.34
CA TRP A 24 -9.85 3.07 15.26
C TRP A 24 -10.24 2.17 14.06
N ILE A 25 -9.27 1.67 13.30
CA ILE A 25 -9.48 0.83 12.12
C ILE A 25 -8.85 -0.53 12.34
N GLY A 26 -9.66 -1.59 12.28
CA GLY A 26 -9.15 -2.94 12.05
C GLY A 26 -8.84 -3.12 10.56
N ALA A 27 -7.70 -3.69 10.23
CA ALA A 27 -7.28 -3.98 8.86
C ALA A 27 -7.21 -5.49 8.63
N GLU A 28 -8.06 -6.01 7.77
CA GLU A 28 -8.12 -7.42 7.44
C GLU A 28 -7.65 -7.68 6.00
N ARG A 29 -7.09 -8.86 5.78
CA ARG A 29 -6.68 -9.34 4.46
C ARG A 29 -7.53 -10.52 4.06
N VAL A 30 -8.09 -10.44 2.87
CA VAL A 30 -8.85 -11.52 2.24
C VAL A 30 -8.25 -11.86 0.88
N ARG A 31 -8.40 -13.12 0.44
CA ARG A 31 -7.71 -13.63 -0.75
C ARG A 31 -8.45 -13.35 -2.05
N ASP A 32 -9.75 -13.22 -1.97
CA ASP A 32 -10.63 -13.08 -3.11
C ASP A 32 -11.87 -12.24 -2.76
N LEU A 33 -12.64 -11.88 -3.77
CA LEU A 33 -13.85 -11.09 -3.62
C LEU A 33 -14.95 -11.84 -2.86
N SER A 34 -15.01 -13.15 -2.96
CA SER A 34 -16.07 -13.95 -2.31
C SER A 34 -15.99 -13.89 -0.79
N ALA A 35 -14.81 -13.75 -0.23
CA ALA A 35 -14.60 -13.58 1.20
C ALA A 35 -15.16 -12.27 1.76
N THR A 36 -15.53 -11.31 0.89
CA THR A 36 -16.15 -10.04 1.30
C THR A 36 -17.67 -10.09 1.39
N TRP A 37 -18.31 -11.22 1.02
CA TRP A 37 -19.78 -11.35 1.04
C TRP A 37 -20.31 -11.69 2.42
N THR A 38 -19.69 -11.15 3.43
CA THR A 38 -20.11 -11.23 4.83
C THR A 38 -20.11 -9.85 5.43
N ALA A 39 -20.95 -9.65 6.46
CA ALA A 39 -20.89 -8.44 7.24
C ALA A 39 -19.66 -8.50 8.17
N PHE A 40 -18.90 -7.41 8.22
CA PHE A 40 -17.79 -7.22 9.14
C PHE A 40 -18.23 -6.33 10.28
N ASP A 41 -17.75 -6.60 11.48
CA ASP A 41 -17.95 -5.76 12.66
C ASP A 41 -16.57 -5.32 13.18
N PRO A 42 -16.26 -4.01 13.16
CA PRO A 42 -17.04 -2.88 12.66
C PRO A 42 -17.18 -2.85 11.13
N SER A 43 -18.18 -2.10 10.63
CA SER A 43 -18.46 -1.95 9.20
C SER A 43 -17.22 -1.45 8.42
N VAL A 44 -17.07 -1.94 7.20
CA VAL A 44 -15.92 -1.59 6.32
C VAL A 44 -16.10 -0.19 5.76
N SER A 45 -15.08 0.66 5.89
CA SER A 45 -15.06 2.02 5.33
C SER A 45 -14.22 2.13 4.06
N LEU A 46 -13.23 1.25 3.89
CA LEU A 46 -12.34 1.26 2.73
C LEU A 46 -11.99 -0.17 2.31
N ILE A 47 -12.14 -0.44 1.03
CA ILE A 47 -11.75 -1.70 0.37
C ILE A 47 -10.63 -1.39 -0.60
N LEU A 48 -9.48 -2.02 -0.42
CA LEU A 48 -8.31 -1.92 -1.30
C LEU A 48 -8.16 -3.25 -2.04
N ILE A 49 -8.38 -3.23 -3.35
CA ILE A 49 -8.30 -4.42 -4.20
C ILE A 49 -7.00 -4.47 -4.98
N ASP A 50 -6.44 -5.64 -5.16
CA ASP A 50 -5.37 -5.85 -6.13
C ASP A 50 -5.89 -5.65 -7.56
N ALA A 51 -5.05 -5.10 -8.43
CA ALA A 51 -5.39 -4.84 -9.84
C ALA A 51 -5.89 -6.09 -10.60
N VAL A 52 -5.55 -7.30 -10.15
CA VAL A 52 -6.02 -8.55 -10.74
C VAL A 52 -7.54 -8.71 -10.67
N PHE A 53 -8.19 -8.09 -9.68
CA PHE A 53 -9.65 -8.17 -9.48
C PHE A 53 -10.42 -7.04 -10.20
N LEU A 54 -9.72 -6.12 -10.89
CA LEU A 54 -10.36 -4.97 -11.52
C LEU A 54 -11.44 -5.36 -12.53
N SER A 55 -11.20 -6.42 -13.31
CA SER A 55 -12.18 -6.91 -14.30
C SER A 55 -13.42 -7.58 -13.69
N GLU A 56 -13.32 -8.04 -12.44
CA GLU A 56 -14.39 -8.77 -11.76
C GLU A 56 -15.21 -7.88 -10.82
N ILE A 57 -14.63 -6.76 -10.35
CA ILE A 57 -15.21 -5.94 -9.27
C ILE A 57 -16.59 -5.36 -9.65
N ASP A 58 -16.78 -4.95 -10.91
CA ASP A 58 -18.04 -4.38 -11.36
C ASP A 58 -19.17 -5.43 -11.40
N SER A 59 -18.85 -6.69 -11.70
CA SER A 59 -19.82 -7.77 -11.64
C SER A 59 -20.28 -8.07 -10.21
N CYS A 60 -19.47 -7.73 -9.21
CA CYS A 60 -19.73 -7.89 -7.79
C CYS A 60 -20.31 -6.63 -7.12
N SER A 61 -20.60 -5.58 -7.89
CA SER A 61 -21.05 -4.27 -7.38
C SER A 61 -22.28 -4.35 -6.48
N ALA A 62 -23.28 -5.18 -6.85
CA ALA A 62 -24.50 -5.36 -6.08
C ALA A 62 -24.22 -6.03 -4.71
N GLN A 63 -23.33 -7.02 -4.67
CA GLN A 63 -22.93 -7.69 -3.43
C GLN A 63 -22.14 -6.73 -2.54
N LEU A 64 -21.17 -5.99 -3.09
CA LEU A 64 -20.42 -4.99 -2.34
C LEU A 64 -21.33 -3.91 -1.76
N ALA A 65 -22.27 -3.38 -2.53
CA ALA A 65 -23.23 -2.40 -2.05
C ALA A 65 -24.15 -2.96 -0.94
N ARG A 66 -24.48 -4.25 -1.01
CA ARG A 66 -25.31 -4.93 0.00
C ARG A 66 -24.57 -5.12 1.32
N PHE A 67 -23.31 -5.61 1.29
CA PHE A 67 -22.56 -5.95 2.50
C PHE A 67 -21.73 -4.78 3.04
N HIS A 68 -21.29 -3.86 2.17
CA HIS A 68 -20.42 -2.74 2.49
C HIS A 68 -20.91 -1.42 1.90
N PRO A 69 -22.15 -0.97 2.20
CA PRO A 69 -22.78 0.17 1.53
C PRO A 69 -22.03 1.51 1.71
N ALA A 70 -21.24 1.62 2.78
CA ALA A 70 -20.45 2.82 3.09
C ALA A 70 -18.98 2.70 2.67
N ALA A 71 -18.57 1.57 2.11
CA ALA A 71 -17.18 1.35 1.77
C ALA A 71 -16.79 2.06 0.46
N MET A 72 -15.71 2.82 0.50
CA MET A 72 -15.03 3.27 -0.70
C MET A 72 -14.14 2.13 -1.23
N THR A 73 -14.14 1.91 -2.53
CA THR A 73 -13.26 0.91 -3.17
C THR A 73 -12.18 1.60 -3.97
N ALA A 74 -10.91 1.19 -3.77
CA ALA A 74 -9.77 1.66 -4.55
C ALA A 74 -8.88 0.50 -4.99
N VAL A 75 -8.18 0.68 -6.12
CA VAL A 75 -7.26 -0.32 -6.67
C VAL A 75 -5.84 -0.06 -6.18
N MET A 76 -5.16 -1.09 -5.70
CA MET A 76 -3.73 -1.04 -5.42
C MET A 76 -2.95 -1.25 -6.71
N GLN A 77 -2.10 -0.29 -7.06
CA GLN A 77 -1.24 -0.33 -8.23
C GLN A 77 0.18 -0.72 -7.82
N ASP A 78 0.71 -1.76 -8.42
CA ASP A 78 2.07 -2.22 -8.25
C ASP A 78 2.83 -2.14 -9.58
N ASP A 79 3.96 -1.45 -9.61
CA ASP A 79 4.77 -1.23 -10.83
C ASP A 79 5.35 -2.52 -11.42
N GLY A 80 5.41 -3.60 -10.62
CA GLY A 80 5.93 -4.90 -11.04
C GLY A 80 4.90 -5.81 -11.71
N ARG A 81 3.64 -5.37 -11.79
CA ARG A 81 2.52 -6.13 -12.36
C ARG A 81 2.00 -5.50 -13.65
N ARG A 82 0.94 -6.11 -14.21
CA ARG A 82 0.22 -5.52 -15.34
C ARG A 82 -0.08 -4.04 -15.04
N PRO A 83 0.39 -3.10 -15.86
CA PRO A 83 0.06 -1.70 -15.66
C PRO A 83 -1.47 -1.53 -15.73
N LEU A 84 -2.01 -0.73 -14.83
CA LEU A 84 -3.42 -0.37 -14.87
C LEU A 84 -3.68 0.43 -16.15
N ILE A 85 -4.69 0.01 -16.91
CA ILE A 85 -5.17 0.76 -18.06
C ILE A 85 -6.13 1.81 -17.52
N PRO A 86 -5.85 3.11 -17.71
CA PRO A 86 -6.69 4.18 -17.17
C PRO A 86 -8.16 4.03 -17.55
N ASP A 87 -8.45 3.66 -18.80
CA ASP A 87 -9.82 3.47 -19.28
C ASP A 87 -10.57 2.37 -18.53
N GLU A 88 -9.91 1.26 -18.16
CA GLU A 88 -10.52 0.20 -17.36
C GLU A 88 -10.89 0.72 -15.95
N VAL A 89 -10.03 1.55 -15.36
CA VAL A 89 -10.27 2.12 -14.02
C VAL A 89 -11.39 3.15 -14.05
N PHE A 90 -11.40 4.05 -15.05
CA PHE A 90 -12.41 5.08 -15.18
C PHE A 90 -13.77 4.55 -15.66
N ALA A 91 -13.81 3.41 -16.35
CA ALA A 91 -15.03 2.74 -16.73
C ALA A 91 -15.71 2.02 -15.55
N SER A 92 -14.96 1.68 -14.51
CA SER A 92 -15.51 1.02 -13.33
C SER A 92 -16.47 1.94 -12.56
N ARG A 93 -17.61 1.38 -12.17
CA ARG A 93 -18.62 2.09 -11.34
C ARG A 93 -18.34 1.96 -9.85
N VAL A 94 -17.45 1.05 -9.47
CA VAL A 94 -17.16 0.69 -8.08
C VAL A 94 -15.87 1.35 -7.61
N VAL A 95 -14.86 1.41 -8.49
CA VAL A 95 -13.53 1.94 -8.15
C VAL A 95 -13.55 3.46 -8.13
N ARG A 96 -13.14 4.05 -7.01
CA ARG A 96 -13.11 5.49 -6.78
C ARG A 96 -11.72 6.03 -6.46
N GLY A 97 -10.69 5.23 -6.69
CA GLY A 97 -9.33 5.68 -6.49
C GLY A 97 -8.30 4.61 -6.82
N VAL A 98 -7.06 5.04 -6.94
CA VAL A 98 -5.89 4.18 -7.16
C VAL A 98 -4.83 4.49 -6.11
N LEU A 99 -4.36 3.46 -5.42
CA LEU A 99 -3.33 3.55 -4.40
C LEU A 99 -2.02 2.94 -4.92
N PRO A 100 -1.03 3.74 -5.34
CA PRO A 100 0.25 3.23 -5.78
C PRO A 100 1.04 2.61 -4.63
N MET A 101 1.65 1.44 -4.86
CA MET A 101 2.46 0.74 -3.86
C MET A 101 3.93 1.20 -3.84
N ASN A 102 4.35 2.01 -4.81
CA ASN A 102 5.68 2.60 -4.87
C ASN A 102 5.81 3.93 -4.10
N LEU A 103 4.76 4.39 -3.44
CA LEU A 103 4.80 5.57 -2.58
C LEU A 103 5.60 5.30 -1.30
N LYS A 104 6.22 6.35 -0.74
CA LYS A 104 6.77 6.32 0.63
C LYS A 104 5.65 6.03 1.62
N LEU A 105 5.98 5.36 2.73
CA LEU A 105 4.98 4.90 3.69
C LEU A 105 4.12 6.04 4.26
N ASP A 106 4.72 7.18 4.57
CA ASP A 106 4.04 8.37 5.10
C ASP A 106 3.05 8.97 4.08
N VAL A 107 3.46 9.04 2.81
CA VAL A 107 2.60 9.49 1.71
C VAL A 107 1.47 8.47 1.46
N TRP A 108 1.81 7.19 1.46
CA TRP A 108 0.87 6.09 1.29
C TRP A 108 -0.22 6.11 2.37
N LEU A 109 0.16 6.28 3.65
CA LEU A 109 -0.78 6.43 4.76
C LEU A 109 -1.61 7.72 4.64
N SER A 110 -1.04 8.80 4.10
CA SER A 110 -1.77 10.04 3.85
C SER A 110 -2.84 9.89 2.76
N VAL A 111 -2.56 9.11 1.71
CA VAL A 111 -3.56 8.76 0.69
C VAL A 111 -4.67 7.90 1.29
N ILE A 112 -4.35 6.90 2.12
CA ILE A 112 -5.36 6.12 2.85
C ILE A 112 -6.22 7.03 3.73
N ARG A 113 -5.61 7.98 4.46
CA ARG A 113 -6.36 8.94 5.28
C ARG A 113 -7.32 9.79 4.46
N LEU A 114 -6.91 10.22 3.26
CA LEU A 114 -7.77 10.92 2.33
C LEU A 114 -8.96 10.06 1.92
N MET A 115 -8.71 8.82 1.51
CA MET A 115 -9.73 7.87 1.07
C MET A 115 -10.72 7.52 2.20
N LEU A 116 -10.24 7.34 3.43
CA LEU A 116 -11.08 7.09 4.61
C LEU A 116 -12.02 8.26 4.94
N ARG A 117 -11.70 9.45 4.46
CA ARG A 117 -12.57 10.65 4.56
C ARG A 117 -13.45 10.86 3.32
N GLY A 118 -13.52 9.87 2.43
CA GLY A 118 -14.32 9.92 1.19
C GLY A 118 -13.67 10.68 0.04
N GLY A 119 -12.39 11.08 0.17
CA GLY A 119 -11.64 11.70 -0.92
C GLY A 119 -11.18 10.67 -1.94
N GLU A 120 -11.10 11.08 -3.20
CA GLU A 120 -10.62 10.25 -4.31
C GLU A 120 -9.15 10.57 -4.60
N TYR A 121 -8.37 9.55 -4.97
CA TYR A 121 -6.98 9.73 -5.36
C TYR A 121 -6.69 8.93 -6.62
N PHE A 122 -6.19 9.62 -7.64
CA PHE A 122 -5.71 9.04 -8.90
C PHE A 122 -4.31 9.60 -9.20
N PRO A 123 -3.29 8.75 -9.39
CA PRO A 123 -1.96 9.21 -9.75
C PRO A 123 -1.97 10.02 -11.04
N LEU A 124 -1.25 11.14 -11.07
CA LEU A 124 -1.17 12.02 -12.24
C LEU A 124 -0.68 11.25 -13.50
N ALA A 125 0.17 10.25 -13.32
CA ALA A 125 0.67 9.41 -14.40
C ALA A 125 -0.46 8.73 -15.20
N MET A 126 -1.60 8.45 -14.59
CA MET A 126 -2.77 7.86 -15.27
C MET A 126 -3.40 8.80 -16.29
N PHE A 127 -3.24 10.10 -16.15
CA PHE A 127 -3.81 11.10 -17.05
C PHE A 127 -2.88 11.47 -18.21
N GLN A 128 -1.61 11.03 -18.18
CA GLN A 128 -0.63 11.36 -19.23
C GLN A 128 -1.06 10.97 -20.63
N PRO A 129 -1.69 9.79 -20.90
CA PRO A 129 -2.16 9.43 -22.22
C PRO A 129 -3.18 10.43 -22.80
N TYR A 130 -4.03 10.99 -21.95
CA TYR A 130 -5.07 11.95 -22.34
C TYR A 130 -4.51 13.36 -22.54
N LEU A 131 -3.54 13.76 -21.71
CA LEU A 131 -2.87 15.06 -21.83
C LEU A 131 -2.03 15.17 -23.11
N ASN A 132 -1.47 14.06 -23.57
CA ASN A 132 -0.66 14.04 -24.80
C ASN A 132 -1.50 14.04 -26.08
N ASN A 133 -2.76 13.61 -26.03
CA ASN A 133 -3.63 13.46 -27.20
C ASN A 133 -4.58 14.63 -27.44
N GLY A 134 -4.66 15.63 -26.60
CA GLY A 134 -5.74 16.62 -26.68
C GLY A 134 -5.47 18.05 -26.24
N MET A 135 -4.26 18.41 -25.73
CA MET A 135 -3.99 19.79 -25.34
C MET A 135 -2.94 20.46 -26.22
N PRO A 136 -3.12 21.76 -26.60
CA PRO A 136 -2.05 22.55 -27.21
C PRO A 136 -0.82 22.61 -26.28
N HIS A 137 0.35 22.51 -26.89
CA HIS A 137 1.66 22.36 -26.22
C HIS A 137 2.07 23.45 -25.18
N SER A 138 1.23 24.44 -24.89
CA SER A 138 1.58 25.53 -23.94
C SER A 138 1.54 25.12 -22.46
N ASP A 139 0.62 24.24 -22.06
CA ASP A 139 0.39 23.94 -20.64
C ASP A 139 1.11 22.67 -20.15
N ALA A 140 1.61 21.83 -21.08
CA ALA A 140 2.38 20.62 -20.76
C ALA A 140 3.77 20.93 -20.14
N LYS A 141 4.26 22.16 -20.22
CA LYS A 141 5.56 22.55 -19.66
C LYS A 141 5.52 22.71 -18.15
N GLU A 142 4.37 23.07 -17.56
CA GLU A 142 4.25 23.25 -16.11
C GLU A 142 4.01 21.93 -15.34
N LEU A 143 3.50 20.89 -16.01
CA LEU A 143 3.27 19.58 -15.40
C LEU A 143 4.56 18.73 -15.28
N LYS A 144 5.53 18.93 -16.18
CA LYS A 144 6.83 18.23 -16.12
C LYS A 144 7.66 18.49 -14.84
N PRO A 145 7.66 19.72 -14.25
CA PRO A 145 8.35 19.96 -12.99
C PRO A 145 7.71 19.27 -11.78
N ALA A 146 6.39 19.05 -11.79
CA ALA A 146 5.69 18.37 -10.69
C ALA A 146 6.02 16.87 -10.67
N ILE A 147 6.10 16.23 -11.85
CA ILE A 147 6.52 14.82 -11.97
C ILE A 147 7.99 14.65 -11.57
N LYS A 148 8.87 15.57 -11.97
CA LYS A 148 10.28 15.59 -11.53
C LYS A 148 10.42 15.84 -10.02
N ARG A 149 9.55 16.68 -9.42
CA ARG A 149 9.54 16.91 -7.97
C ARG A 149 9.07 15.67 -7.20
N GLN A 150 8.13 14.91 -7.73
CA GLN A 150 7.68 13.67 -7.13
C GLN A 150 8.78 12.59 -7.16
N ALA A 151 9.51 12.47 -8.29
CA ALA A 151 10.70 11.63 -8.39
C ALA A 151 11.85 12.10 -7.48
N ALA A 152 12.05 13.43 -7.33
CA ALA A 152 13.08 14.00 -6.45
C ALA A 152 12.74 13.88 -4.95
N LEU A 153 11.47 13.73 -4.58
CA LEU A 153 11.04 13.42 -3.21
C LEU A 153 11.31 11.95 -2.84
N GLU A 154 11.59 11.09 -3.82
CA GLU A 154 11.96 9.68 -3.61
C GLU A 154 13.38 9.51 -3.06
N GLU A 155 14.25 10.52 -3.13
CA GLU A 155 15.64 10.46 -2.67
C GLU A 155 15.86 10.62 -1.16
N SER A 156 14.85 10.84 -0.35
CA SER A 156 15.03 10.92 1.11
C SER A 156 14.85 9.55 1.77
N GLY A 157 15.90 8.81 1.99
CA GLY A 157 16.13 7.66 2.90
C GLY A 157 14.97 6.77 3.40
N GLN A 158 13.72 7.04 3.05
CA GLN A 158 12.56 6.26 3.46
C GLN A 158 12.23 5.16 2.45
N LEU A 159 11.88 3.98 2.96
CA LEU A 159 11.48 2.86 2.13
C LEU A 159 10.05 3.06 1.60
N THR A 160 9.83 2.68 0.34
CA THR A 160 8.50 2.58 -0.25
C THR A 160 7.75 1.37 0.34
N CYS A 161 6.42 1.33 0.19
CA CYS A 161 5.62 0.18 0.63
C CYS A 161 6.11 -1.11 -0.02
N ARG A 162 6.53 -1.06 -1.29
CA ARG A 162 7.07 -2.23 -2.01
C ARG A 162 8.41 -2.68 -1.46
N GLU A 163 9.30 -1.75 -1.16
CA GLU A 163 10.60 -2.05 -0.54
C GLU A 163 10.42 -2.64 0.87
N ILE A 164 9.43 -2.18 1.63
CA ILE A 164 9.08 -2.75 2.95
C ILE A 164 8.62 -4.21 2.80
N GLN A 165 7.76 -4.52 1.83
CA GLN A 165 7.31 -5.90 1.57
C GLN A 165 8.48 -6.82 1.23
N ILE A 166 9.36 -6.38 0.31
CA ILE A 166 10.53 -7.16 -0.11
C ILE A 166 11.49 -7.36 1.06
N LEU A 167 11.73 -6.32 1.86
CA LEU A 167 12.63 -6.37 3.01
C LEU A 167 12.08 -7.29 4.11
N GLU A 168 10.78 -7.29 4.35
CA GLU A 168 10.13 -8.22 5.29
C GLU A 168 10.37 -9.67 4.88
N MET A 169 10.10 -10.02 3.62
CA MET A 169 10.34 -11.37 3.11
C MET A 169 11.84 -11.72 3.11
N ALA A 170 12.71 -10.76 2.79
CA ALA A 170 14.15 -10.92 2.86
C ALA A 170 14.64 -11.18 4.28
N SER A 171 14.02 -10.55 5.28
CA SER A 171 14.35 -10.73 6.70
C SER A 171 13.92 -12.09 7.24
N GLN A 172 12.96 -12.75 6.59
CA GLN A 172 12.58 -14.14 6.85
C GLN A 172 13.50 -15.16 6.16
N GLY A 173 14.54 -14.71 5.47
CA GLY A 173 15.52 -15.57 4.79
C GLY A 173 15.12 -16.02 3.39
N LEU A 174 13.99 -15.54 2.84
CA LEU A 174 13.51 -15.94 1.50
C LEU A 174 14.48 -15.47 0.40
N GLN A 175 14.78 -16.33 -0.55
CA GLN A 175 15.62 -15.99 -1.70
C GLN A 175 14.89 -15.06 -2.68
N ASN A 176 15.63 -14.28 -3.49
CA ASN A 176 15.04 -13.36 -4.47
C ASN A 176 14.07 -14.05 -5.43
N LYS A 177 14.36 -15.29 -5.84
CA LYS A 177 13.47 -16.10 -6.69
C LYS A 177 12.13 -16.38 -6.01
N THR A 178 12.14 -16.71 -4.72
CA THR A 178 10.92 -16.96 -3.92
C THR A 178 10.14 -15.69 -3.70
N ILE A 179 10.83 -14.58 -3.36
CA ILE A 179 10.23 -13.25 -3.24
C ILE A 179 9.59 -12.81 -4.56
N ALA A 180 10.31 -13.03 -5.68
CA ALA A 180 9.81 -12.72 -7.01
C ALA A 180 8.53 -13.50 -7.34
N ALA A 181 8.49 -14.79 -7.04
CA ALA A 181 7.31 -15.63 -7.25
C ALA A 181 6.12 -15.17 -6.38
N ALA A 182 6.34 -14.93 -5.09
CA ALA A 182 5.32 -14.48 -4.15
C ALA A 182 4.73 -13.12 -4.54
N LEU A 183 5.59 -12.20 -4.97
CA LEU A 183 5.19 -10.84 -5.35
C LEU A 183 4.86 -10.69 -6.84
N ARG A 184 4.90 -11.79 -7.62
CA ARG A 184 4.70 -11.82 -9.09
C ARG A 184 5.59 -10.84 -9.84
N LEU A 185 6.85 -10.72 -9.41
CA LEU A 185 7.90 -9.91 -10.04
C LEU A 185 8.90 -10.79 -10.77
N SER A 186 9.78 -10.17 -11.56
CA SER A 186 10.99 -10.82 -12.01
C SER A 186 12.04 -10.87 -10.88
N GLU A 187 12.92 -11.89 -10.88
CA GLU A 187 14.04 -11.94 -9.93
C GLU A 187 14.95 -10.72 -10.08
N HIS A 188 15.10 -10.22 -11.30
CA HIS A 188 15.86 -9.01 -11.59
C HIS A 188 15.25 -7.77 -10.92
N THR A 189 13.92 -7.63 -10.97
CA THR A 189 13.20 -6.54 -10.30
C THR A 189 13.40 -6.58 -8.79
N VAL A 190 13.34 -7.77 -8.18
CA VAL A 190 13.60 -7.93 -6.74
C VAL A 190 15.04 -7.55 -6.40
N LYS A 191 16.04 -7.90 -7.25
CA LYS A 191 17.43 -7.48 -7.07
C LYS A 191 17.59 -5.97 -7.09
N ILE A 192 16.91 -5.27 -8.00
CA ILE A 192 16.92 -3.81 -8.08
C ILE A 192 16.33 -3.20 -6.80
N HIS A 193 15.16 -3.66 -6.38
CA HIS A 193 14.57 -3.19 -5.12
C HIS A 193 15.48 -3.45 -3.92
N MET A 194 16.09 -4.63 -3.85
CA MET A 194 17.00 -4.97 -2.77
C MET A 194 18.23 -4.06 -2.73
N HIS A 195 18.79 -3.71 -3.89
CA HIS A 195 19.88 -2.74 -4.01
C HIS A 195 19.45 -1.36 -3.48
N ASN A 196 18.27 -0.88 -3.88
CA ASN A 196 17.72 0.40 -3.41
C ASN A 196 17.47 0.39 -1.90
N ILE A 197 16.95 -0.71 -1.35
CA ILE A 197 16.75 -0.89 0.10
C ILE A 197 18.07 -0.78 0.86
N ILE A 198 19.10 -1.49 0.40
CA ILE A 198 20.44 -1.48 1.00
C ILE A 198 20.98 -0.04 1.04
N ASN A 199 20.90 0.67 -0.08
CA ASN A 199 21.35 2.07 -0.18
C ASN A 199 20.56 3.01 0.73
N LYS A 200 19.22 2.90 0.75
CA LYS A 200 18.35 3.74 1.58
C LYS A 200 18.52 3.51 3.07
N LEU A 201 18.86 2.29 3.48
CA LEU A 201 19.12 1.95 4.89
C LEU A 201 20.57 2.25 5.32
N GLY A 202 21.46 2.58 4.39
CA GLY A 202 22.89 2.70 4.66
C GLY A 202 23.55 1.38 5.06
N ALA A 203 22.96 0.25 4.65
CA ALA A 203 23.49 -1.08 4.92
C ALA A 203 24.55 -1.47 3.89
N HIS A 204 25.47 -2.37 4.26
CA HIS A 204 26.51 -2.86 3.36
C HIS A 204 26.06 -4.09 2.55
N ASN A 205 25.07 -4.81 3.05
CA ASN A 205 24.58 -6.02 2.42
C ASN A 205 23.14 -6.35 2.88
N ARG A 206 22.56 -7.38 2.23
CA ARG A 206 21.21 -7.86 2.51
C ARG A 206 20.99 -8.29 3.98
N THR A 207 21.98 -8.96 4.57
CA THR A 207 21.90 -9.48 5.94
C THR A 207 21.82 -8.32 6.95
N GLU A 208 22.64 -7.31 6.75
CA GLU A 208 22.62 -6.10 7.57
C GLU A 208 21.31 -5.31 7.40
N ALA A 209 20.82 -5.18 6.16
CA ALA A 209 19.51 -4.57 5.90
C ALA A 209 18.37 -5.30 6.65
N ALA A 210 18.38 -6.64 6.64
CA ALA A 210 17.43 -7.46 7.39
C ALA A 210 17.56 -7.28 8.91
N ALA A 211 18.79 -7.21 9.45
CA ALA A 211 19.04 -6.98 10.87
C ALA A 211 18.53 -5.60 11.32
N LEU A 212 18.80 -4.55 10.55
CA LEU A 212 18.29 -3.20 10.81
C LEU A 212 16.75 -3.15 10.82
N PHE A 213 16.12 -3.89 9.92
CA PHE A 213 14.67 -4.00 9.86
C PHE A 213 14.09 -4.66 11.13
N HIS A 214 14.69 -5.77 11.58
CA HIS A 214 14.28 -6.43 12.83
C HIS A 214 14.48 -5.53 14.05
N ALA A 215 15.60 -4.85 14.16
CA ALA A 215 15.87 -3.93 15.28
C ALA A 215 14.82 -2.81 15.34
N ARG A 216 14.46 -2.21 14.22
CA ARG A 216 13.41 -1.18 14.16
C ARG A 216 12.03 -1.73 14.54
N ARG A 217 11.69 -2.96 14.17
CA ARG A 217 10.42 -3.61 14.55
C ARG A 217 10.34 -3.83 16.05
N VAL A 218 11.41 -4.34 16.66
CA VAL A 218 11.48 -4.57 18.12
C VAL A 218 11.36 -3.25 18.87
N ALA A 219 12.06 -2.21 18.44
CA ALA A 219 11.95 -0.88 19.03
C ALA A 219 10.52 -0.29 18.91
N ALA A 220 9.86 -0.50 17.77
CA ALA A 220 8.48 -0.06 17.58
C ALA A 220 7.46 -0.87 18.40
N ALA A 221 7.70 -2.16 18.63
CA ALA A 221 6.85 -3.03 19.45
C ALA A 221 7.06 -2.79 20.97
N GLY A 222 8.23 -2.31 21.39
CA GLY A 222 8.54 -1.98 22.79
C GLY A 222 8.03 -0.61 23.26
N MET A 223 7.48 0.21 22.38
CA MET A 223 6.88 1.51 22.71
C MET A 223 5.36 1.44 22.95
N VAL A 224 4.88 0.41 23.64
CA VAL A 224 3.54 0.46 24.24
C VAL A 224 3.68 1.30 25.52
N PRO A 225 3.02 2.48 25.64
CA PRO A 225 3.02 3.21 26.89
C PRO A 225 2.34 2.33 27.93
N SER A 226 3.08 1.95 28.94
CA SER A 226 2.55 1.32 30.16
C SER A 226 1.70 2.36 30.88
N ALA A 227 0.43 2.46 30.51
CA ALA A 227 -0.59 3.09 31.33
C ALA A 227 -1.05 2.06 32.37
N ASP A 228 -1.09 2.50 33.63
CA ASP A 228 -1.61 1.84 34.83
C ASP A 228 -0.66 0.89 35.57
N ARG A 229 0.15 1.51 36.41
CA ARG A 229 0.43 0.94 37.76
C ARG A 229 -0.46 1.65 38.77
N PRO A 230 -1.39 0.99 39.44
CA PRO A 230 -2.07 1.57 40.57
C PRO A 230 -1.05 1.74 41.71
N VAL A 231 -0.88 2.97 42.16
CA VAL A 231 -0.16 3.30 43.37
C VAL A 231 -1.00 2.76 44.56
N ILE A 232 -0.60 1.62 45.11
CA ILE A 232 -1.11 1.17 46.41
C ILE A 232 -0.43 2.05 47.45
N SER A 233 -1.18 3.03 47.94
CA SER A 233 -0.87 3.79 49.13
C SER A 233 -1.05 2.86 50.34
N THR A 234 0.06 2.47 50.98
CA THR A 234 0.04 1.87 52.31
C THR A 234 0.10 3.00 53.34
N LEU A 235 -1.04 3.29 53.94
CA LEU A 235 -1.15 3.98 55.22
C LEU A 235 -0.88 2.96 56.34
N THR A 236 0.16 3.19 57.09
CA THR A 236 0.14 3.07 58.59
C THR A 236 1.28 3.86 59.16
#